data_00e16c4b9686295dce2e26564ed43f66
#
_entry.id   00e16c4b9686295dce2e26564ed43f66
#
_cell.length_a   1.000
_cell.length_b   1.000
_cell.length_c   1.000
_cell.angle_alpha   90.00
_cell.angle_beta   90.00
_cell.angle_gamma   90.00
#
_symmetry.space_group_name_H-M   'P 1'
#
loop_
_entity.id
_entity.type
_entity.pdbx_description
1 polymer ?
#
loop_
_entity_poly.entity_id
_entity_poly.type
_entity_poly.pdbx_seq_one_letter_code
_entity_poly.pdbx_strand_id
1 'polypeptide(L)'
;MTMILGIDPGSRVTGFGLINSNGNKIDNVDYGCIRTSDSEMQTRLKTIFTDLCAVIHEYRPEEVAIEDVFMGRNAGSALKLGQARGVALAACLANDLYIHEYSARKVKQSVVGTGAATKAQVNRMVQILLGINENXAEDASDALAIAICHANTQSRLIRLSGAKSFSKKRLR
;
A
#
# COMPACT_ATOMS: atom_id res chain seq x y z
N MET A 1 17.40 7.03 -0.24
CA MET A 1 16.26 6.70 -1.10
C MET A 1 15.67 5.42 -0.57
N THR A 2 14.37 5.34 -0.37
CA THR A 2 13.70 4.19 0.26
C THR A 2 12.64 3.66 -0.71
N MET A 3 12.71 2.38 -1.03
CA MET A 3 11.68 1.68 -1.82
C MET A 3 10.53 1.28 -0.90
N ILE A 4 9.33 1.77 -1.21
CA ILE A 4 8.13 1.53 -0.41
C ILE A 4 7.12 0.74 -1.23
N LEU A 5 6.61 -0.35 -0.66
CA LEU A 5 5.52 -1.15 -1.23
C LEU A 5 4.22 -0.79 -0.50
N GLY A 6 3.25 -0.27 -1.24
CA GLY A 6 1.88 -0.09 -0.76
C GLY A 6 1.04 -1.29 -1.16
N ILE A 7 0.17 -1.74 -0.27
CA ILE A 7 -0.72 -2.89 -0.53
C ILE A 7 -2.15 -2.49 -0.16
N ASP A 8 -3.07 -2.69 -1.09
CA ASP A 8 -4.51 -2.62 -0.87
C ASP A 8 -5.08 -4.05 -0.91
N PRO A 9 -5.28 -4.70 0.24
CA PRO A 9 -5.66 -6.11 0.26
C PRO A 9 -7.13 -6.34 -0.09
N GLY A 10 -7.38 -7.30 -0.97
CA GLY A 10 -8.71 -7.73 -1.31
C GLY A 10 -8.74 -9.22 -1.66
N SER A 11 -9.84 -9.90 -1.38
CA SER A 11 -9.94 -11.36 -1.60
C SER A 11 -10.15 -11.75 -3.06
N ARG A 12 -10.50 -10.82 -3.93
CA ARG A 12 -10.63 -11.04 -5.38
C ARG A 12 -9.55 -10.30 -6.17
N VAL A 13 -9.20 -9.12 -5.70
CA VAL A 13 -8.13 -8.31 -6.28
C VAL A 13 -7.34 -7.71 -5.12
N THR A 14 -6.03 -7.87 -5.13
CA THR A 14 -5.13 -7.19 -4.21
C THR A 14 -4.28 -6.23 -5.04
N GLY A 15 -4.37 -4.94 -4.74
CA GLY A 15 -3.54 -3.93 -5.38
C GLY A 15 -2.15 -3.87 -4.76
N PHE A 16 -1.14 -3.62 -5.59
CA PHE A 16 0.19 -3.27 -5.11
C PHE A 16 0.71 -2.04 -5.86
N GLY A 17 1.52 -1.25 -5.17
CA GLY A 17 2.15 -0.07 -5.76
C GLY A 17 3.52 0.17 -5.15
N LEU A 18 4.52 0.39 -5.98
CA LEU A 18 5.91 0.57 -5.59
C LEU A 18 6.38 1.97 -5.96
N ILE A 19 6.92 2.66 -4.97
CA ILE A 19 7.48 4.00 -5.17
C ILE A 19 8.88 4.08 -4.57
N ASN A 20 9.71 4.93 -5.14
CA ASN A 20 10.95 5.37 -4.51
C ASN A 20 10.73 6.72 -3.85
N SER A 21 11.08 6.83 -2.57
CA SER A 21 10.96 8.06 -1.80
C SER A 21 12.34 8.61 -1.44
N ASN A 22 12.57 9.88 -1.76
CA ASN A 22 13.82 10.59 -1.41
C ASN A 22 13.46 11.98 -0.91
N GLY A 23 13.25 12.11 0.39
CA GLY A 23 12.78 13.35 0.99
C GLY A 23 11.37 13.69 0.52
N ASN A 24 11.23 14.77 -0.24
CA ASN A 24 9.94 15.21 -0.78
C ASN A 24 9.68 14.71 -2.20
N LYS A 25 10.67 14.05 -2.81
CA LYS A 25 10.53 13.52 -4.16
C LYS A 25 10.04 12.08 -4.09
N ILE A 26 9.04 11.77 -4.89
CA ILE A 26 8.44 10.44 -4.99
C ILE A 26 8.41 10.07 -6.46
N ASP A 27 9.02 8.95 -6.80
CA ASP A 27 9.05 8.45 -8.17
C ASP A 27 8.30 7.11 -8.24
N ASN A 28 7.47 6.94 -9.26
CA ASN A 28 6.80 5.67 -9.54
C ASN A 28 7.83 4.64 -9.98
N VAL A 29 7.72 3.42 -9.46
CA VAL A 29 8.55 2.28 -9.86
C VAL A 29 7.69 1.28 -10.64
N ASP A 30 6.63 0.77 -10.00
CA ASP A 30 5.71 -0.17 -10.63
C ASP A 30 4.40 -0.23 -9.84
N TYR A 31 3.36 -0.79 -10.44
CA TYR A 31 2.08 -1.01 -9.78
C TYR A 31 1.27 -2.05 -10.54
N GLY A 32 0.36 -2.67 -9.85
CA GLY A 32 -0.48 -3.68 -10.49
C GLY A 32 -1.51 -4.28 -9.56
N CYS A 33 -2.13 -5.33 -10.05
CA CYS A 33 -3.17 -6.05 -9.34
C CYS A 33 -2.94 -7.56 -9.41
N ILE A 34 -2.92 -8.18 -8.25
CA ILE A 34 -2.96 -9.64 -8.12
C ILE A 34 -4.45 -10.03 -8.19
N ARG A 35 -4.82 -10.70 -9.28
CA ARG A 35 -6.20 -11.10 -9.52
C ARG A 35 -6.36 -12.58 -9.22
N THR A 36 -7.27 -12.89 -8.32
CA THR A 36 -7.59 -14.28 -8.00
C THR A 36 -8.79 -14.74 -8.85
N SER A 37 -8.79 -16.00 -9.25
CA SER A 37 -9.92 -16.61 -9.97
C SER A 37 -11.14 -16.77 -9.04
N ASP A 38 -12.27 -17.20 -9.59
CA ASP A 38 -13.46 -17.55 -8.80
C ASP A 38 -13.33 -18.92 -8.09
N SER A 39 -12.11 -19.33 -7.83
CA SER A 39 -11.76 -20.55 -7.12
C SER A 39 -12.09 -20.45 -5.62
N GLU A 40 -11.91 -21.56 -4.95
CA GLU A 40 -12.07 -21.66 -3.50
C GLU A 40 -11.14 -20.68 -2.78
N MET A 41 -11.53 -20.26 -1.58
CA MET A 41 -10.80 -19.27 -0.79
C MET A 41 -9.34 -19.67 -0.56
N GLN A 42 -9.09 -20.95 -0.30
CA GLN A 42 -7.73 -21.47 -0.11
C GLN A 42 -6.81 -21.16 -1.31
N THR A 43 -7.33 -21.37 -2.52
CA THR A 43 -6.58 -21.10 -3.76
C THR A 43 -6.32 -19.61 -3.92
N ARG A 44 -7.32 -18.78 -3.64
CA ARG A 44 -7.14 -17.30 -3.67
C ARG A 44 -6.06 -16.85 -2.70
N LEU A 45 -6.10 -17.35 -1.47
CA LEU A 45 -5.10 -16.98 -0.45
C LEU A 45 -3.70 -17.42 -0.87
N LYS A 46 -3.58 -18.63 -1.46
CA LYS A 46 -2.30 -19.11 -2.00
C LYS A 46 -1.78 -18.15 -3.09
N THR A 47 -2.63 -17.77 -4.05
CA THR A 47 -2.27 -16.84 -5.13
C THR A 47 -1.78 -15.51 -4.55
N ILE A 48 -2.54 -14.91 -3.62
CA ILE A 48 -2.15 -13.65 -2.99
C ILE A 48 -0.77 -13.77 -2.35
N PHE A 49 -0.54 -14.82 -1.57
CA PHE A 49 0.74 -15.05 -0.89
C PHE A 49 1.89 -15.18 -1.89
N THR A 50 1.73 -16.08 -2.87
CA THR A 50 2.79 -16.40 -3.82
C THR A 50 3.16 -15.17 -4.68
N ASP A 51 2.15 -14.46 -5.18
CA ASP A 51 2.38 -13.33 -6.08
C ASP A 51 2.94 -12.11 -5.32
N LEU A 52 2.50 -11.88 -4.07
CA LEU A 52 3.10 -10.83 -3.25
C LEU A 52 4.56 -11.17 -2.92
N CYS A 53 4.88 -12.43 -2.60
CA CYS A 53 6.27 -12.84 -2.39
C CYS A 53 7.09 -12.60 -3.67
N ALA A 54 6.53 -12.89 -4.85
CA ALA A 54 7.23 -12.64 -6.12
C ALA A 54 7.53 -11.14 -6.31
N VAL A 55 6.54 -10.26 -6.06
CA VAL A 55 6.73 -8.81 -6.11
C VAL A 55 7.83 -8.38 -5.12
N ILE A 56 7.78 -8.89 -3.89
CA ILE A 56 8.77 -8.55 -2.85
C ILE A 56 10.18 -8.98 -3.27
N HIS A 57 10.32 -10.19 -3.80
CA HIS A 57 11.62 -10.71 -4.25
C HIS A 57 12.18 -9.93 -5.44
N GLU A 58 11.31 -9.52 -6.36
CA GLU A 58 11.70 -8.79 -7.57
C GLU A 58 12.18 -7.37 -7.23
N TYR A 59 11.38 -6.64 -6.45
CA TYR A 59 11.63 -5.21 -6.21
C TYR A 59 12.40 -4.92 -4.92
N ARG A 60 12.41 -5.87 -3.97
CA ARG A 60 13.12 -5.76 -2.68
C ARG A 60 12.79 -4.46 -1.94
N PRO A 61 11.51 -4.17 -1.68
CA PRO A 61 11.14 -2.97 -0.94
C PRO A 61 11.77 -2.99 0.47
N GLU A 62 12.10 -1.81 0.96
CA GLU A 62 12.65 -1.66 2.32
C GLU A 62 11.54 -1.54 3.36
N GLU A 63 10.38 -1.02 2.96
CA GLU A 63 9.26 -0.76 3.85
C GLU A 63 7.94 -1.10 3.16
N VAL A 64 6.95 -1.48 3.96
CA VAL A 64 5.61 -1.82 3.47
C VAL A 64 4.58 -0.96 4.20
N ALA A 65 3.61 -0.50 3.43
CA ALA A 65 2.44 0.20 3.94
C ALA A 65 1.18 -0.54 3.49
N ILE A 66 0.22 -0.71 4.41
CA ILE A 66 -1.03 -1.42 4.12
C ILE A 66 -2.21 -0.64 4.71
N GLU A 67 -3.38 -0.73 4.09
CA GLU A 67 -4.57 -0.12 4.64
C GLU A 67 -5.07 -0.87 5.88
N ASP A 68 -5.37 -0.11 6.94
CA ASP A 68 -6.04 -0.65 8.12
C ASP A 68 -7.53 -0.74 7.82
N VAL A 69 -8.07 -1.94 7.86
CA VAL A 69 -9.44 -2.23 7.41
C VAL A 69 -10.40 -2.30 8.58
N PHE A 70 -11.47 -1.53 8.50
CA PHE A 70 -12.56 -1.59 9.48
C PHE A 70 -13.63 -2.60 9.05
N MET A 71 -14.27 -3.21 10.04
CA MET A 71 -15.38 -4.13 9.79
C MET A 71 -16.52 -3.42 9.06
N GLY A 72 -16.83 -3.90 7.86
CA GLY A 72 -18.01 -3.48 7.12
C GLY A 72 -19.29 -4.10 7.69
N ARG A 73 -20.43 -3.70 7.14
CA ARG A 73 -21.74 -4.17 7.59
C ARG A 73 -21.96 -5.67 7.31
N ASN A 74 -21.25 -6.25 6.34
CA ASN A 74 -21.40 -7.65 5.96
C ASN A 74 -20.26 -8.49 6.57
N ALA A 75 -20.61 -9.30 7.57
CA ALA A 75 -19.63 -10.13 8.30
C ALA A 75 -18.89 -11.13 7.38
N GLY A 76 -19.59 -11.72 6.41
CA GLY A 76 -18.98 -12.67 5.47
C GLY A 76 -17.91 -12.02 4.58
N SER A 77 -18.19 -10.81 4.09
CA SER A 77 -17.23 -10.06 3.30
C SER A 77 -16.04 -9.59 4.17
N ALA A 78 -16.32 -9.14 5.38
CA ALA A 78 -15.29 -8.72 6.32
C ALA A 78 -14.34 -9.87 6.66
N LEU A 79 -14.88 -11.07 6.86
CA LEU A 79 -14.08 -12.27 7.14
C LEU A 79 -13.16 -12.61 5.97
N LYS A 80 -13.67 -12.60 4.74
CA LYS A 80 -12.87 -12.86 3.54
C LYS A 80 -11.77 -11.83 3.34
N LEU A 81 -12.10 -10.56 3.59
CA LEU A 81 -11.13 -9.46 3.51
C LEU A 81 -10.04 -9.63 4.60
N GLY A 82 -10.44 -9.98 5.82
CA GLY A 82 -9.50 -10.24 6.91
C GLY A 82 -8.53 -11.38 6.59
N GLN A 83 -9.04 -12.46 5.95
CA GLN A 83 -8.20 -13.57 5.51
C GLN A 83 -7.17 -13.12 4.44
N ALA A 84 -7.63 -12.38 3.42
CA ALA A 84 -6.75 -11.87 2.36
C ALA A 84 -5.69 -10.91 2.94
N ARG A 85 -6.12 -10.00 3.82
CA ARG A 85 -5.22 -9.07 4.50
C ARG A 85 -4.20 -9.82 5.37
N GLY A 86 -4.64 -10.83 6.12
CA GLY A 86 -3.76 -11.65 6.95
C GLY A 86 -2.69 -12.35 6.12
N VAL A 87 -3.05 -12.84 4.93
CA VAL A 87 -2.10 -13.47 4.02
C VAL A 87 -1.12 -12.44 3.43
N ALA A 88 -1.59 -11.24 3.10
CA ALA A 88 -0.70 -10.16 2.64
C ALA A 88 0.32 -9.79 3.72
N LEU A 89 -0.15 -9.67 4.98
CA LEU A 89 0.75 -9.44 6.12
C LEU A 89 1.76 -10.59 6.28
N ALA A 90 1.30 -11.84 6.17
CA ALA A 90 2.17 -13.02 6.29
C ALA A 90 3.26 -13.03 5.21
N ALA A 91 2.91 -12.65 3.97
CA ALA A 91 3.89 -12.58 2.87
C ALA A 91 4.99 -11.55 3.19
N CYS A 92 4.60 -10.39 3.71
CA CYS A 92 5.56 -9.35 4.10
C CYS A 92 6.45 -9.80 5.27
N LEU A 93 5.84 -10.37 6.30
CA LEU A 93 6.57 -10.83 7.50
C LEU A 93 7.51 -12.00 7.18
N ALA A 94 7.12 -12.89 6.28
CA ALA A 94 7.97 -14.01 5.82
C ALA A 94 9.22 -13.53 5.07
N ASN A 95 9.20 -12.27 4.61
CA ASN A 95 10.33 -11.62 3.94
C ASN A 95 11.00 -10.56 4.82
N ASP A 96 10.81 -10.63 6.14
CA ASP A 96 11.41 -9.75 7.15
C ASP A 96 11.10 -8.26 6.94
N LEU A 97 9.98 -7.93 6.29
CA LEU A 97 9.61 -6.55 6.01
C LEU A 97 8.83 -5.92 7.16
N TYR A 98 9.10 -4.66 7.40
CA TYR A 98 8.41 -3.87 8.42
C TYR A 98 7.13 -3.29 7.84
N ILE A 99 6.00 -3.52 8.52
CA ILE A 99 4.68 -3.12 8.01
C ILE A 99 4.17 -1.90 8.77
N HIS A 100 3.68 -0.91 8.04
CA HIS A 100 3.06 0.31 8.56
C HIS A 100 1.59 0.34 8.13
N GLU A 101 0.70 0.59 9.07
CA GLU A 101 -0.75 0.54 8.82
C GLU A 101 -1.34 1.95 8.82
N TYR A 102 -2.22 2.22 7.87
CA TYR A 102 -2.86 3.53 7.69
C TYR A 102 -4.35 3.40 7.47
N SER A 103 -5.14 4.20 8.21
CA SER A 103 -6.59 4.24 7.97
C SER A 103 -6.88 4.92 6.62
N ALA A 104 -7.99 4.54 5.99
CA ALA A 104 -8.47 5.14 4.73
C ALA A 104 -8.53 6.68 4.82
N ARG A 105 -9.00 7.20 5.96
CA ARG A 105 -9.08 8.65 6.20
C ARG A 105 -7.69 9.30 6.17
N LYS A 106 -6.69 8.64 6.77
CA LYS A 106 -5.30 9.13 6.82
C LYS A 106 -4.69 9.12 5.41
N VAL A 107 -4.95 8.07 4.64
CA VAL A 107 -4.49 7.98 3.24
C VAL A 107 -5.05 9.15 2.43
N LYS A 108 -6.36 9.35 2.45
CA LYS A 108 -7.02 10.47 1.75
C LYS A 108 -6.44 11.82 2.15
N GLN A 109 -6.31 12.06 3.44
CA GLN A 109 -5.77 13.31 3.98
C GLN A 109 -4.33 13.54 3.52
N SER A 110 -3.52 12.49 3.48
CA SER A 110 -2.11 12.58 3.10
C SER A 110 -1.94 12.89 1.60
N VAL A 111 -2.80 12.33 0.75
CA VAL A 111 -2.68 12.43 -0.72
C VAL A 111 -3.36 13.70 -1.23
N VAL A 112 -4.56 14.02 -0.73
CA VAL A 112 -5.40 15.13 -1.26
C VAL A 112 -5.48 16.33 -0.31
N GLY A 113 -5.06 16.16 0.95
CA GLY A 113 -5.14 17.21 1.96
C GLY A 113 -6.39 17.14 2.82
N THR A 114 -7.37 16.33 2.47
CA THR A 114 -8.60 16.15 3.25
C THR A 114 -9.01 14.68 3.34
N GLY A 115 -9.45 14.27 4.52
CA GLY A 115 -9.93 12.90 4.75
C GLY A 115 -11.30 12.61 4.15
N ALA A 116 -12.00 13.65 3.66
CA ALA A 116 -13.32 13.53 3.02
C ALA A 116 -13.22 13.37 1.48
N ALA A 117 -12.00 13.29 0.92
CA ALA A 117 -11.79 13.15 -0.51
C ALA A 117 -12.50 11.91 -1.10
N THR A 118 -13.05 12.07 -2.29
CA THR A 118 -13.62 10.94 -3.04
C THR A 118 -12.50 10.06 -3.62
N LYS A 119 -12.82 8.82 -3.97
CA LYS A 119 -11.87 7.93 -4.66
C LYS A 119 -11.34 8.57 -5.96
N ALA A 120 -12.20 9.20 -6.74
CA ALA A 120 -11.80 9.87 -7.99
C ALA A 120 -10.76 10.97 -7.73
N GLN A 121 -10.91 11.73 -6.65
CA GLN A 121 -9.95 12.78 -6.28
C GLN A 121 -8.61 12.16 -5.87
N VAL A 122 -8.63 11.06 -5.11
CA VAL A 122 -7.41 10.36 -4.70
C VAL A 122 -6.68 9.82 -5.94
N ASN A 123 -7.40 9.09 -6.81
CA ASN A 123 -6.84 8.53 -8.05
C ASN A 123 -6.18 9.64 -8.89
N ARG A 124 -6.91 10.73 -9.13
CA ARG A 124 -6.38 11.87 -9.92
C ARG A 124 -5.10 12.44 -9.29
N MET A 125 -5.07 12.58 -7.97
CA MET A 125 -3.90 13.12 -7.28
C MET A 125 -2.71 12.15 -7.34
N VAL A 126 -2.95 10.83 -7.21
CA VAL A 126 -1.91 9.80 -7.39
C VAL A 126 -1.26 9.92 -8.78
N GLN A 127 -2.08 10.03 -9.83
CA GLN A 127 -1.60 10.20 -11.20
C GLN A 127 -0.71 11.44 -11.33
N ILE A 128 -1.15 12.57 -10.77
CA ILE A 128 -0.39 13.84 -10.83
C ILE A 128 0.93 13.71 -10.07
N LEU A 129 0.91 13.18 -8.85
CA LEU A 129 2.08 13.07 -7.99
C LEU A 129 3.15 12.14 -8.57
N LEU A 130 2.73 11.09 -9.27
CA LEU A 130 3.63 10.07 -9.81
C LEU A 130 3.87 10.20 -11.32
N GLY A 131 3.26 11.20 -11.98
CA GLY A 131 3.41 11.41 -13.42
C GLY A 131 2.82 10.30 -14.27
N ILE A 132 1.77 9.61 -13.79
CA ILE A 132 1.14 8.49 -14.51
C ILE A 132 0.06 9.04 -15.42
N ASN A 133 0.20 8.80 -16.73
CA ASN A 133 -0.71 9.32 -17.75
C ASN A 133 -1.80 8.34 -18.18
N GLU A 134 -1.72 7.09 -17.74
CA GLU A 134 -2.70 6.03 -18.04
C GLU A 134 -3.64 5.81 -16.86
N ASN A 135 -4.75 5.13 -17.16
CA ASN A 135 -5.72 4.81 -16.10
C ASN A 135 -5.28 3.59 -15.29
N UNK A 136 -4.86 3.62 -13.99
CA UNK A 136 -4.55 2.64 -13.18
C UNK A 136 -5.75 2.00 -12.76
N ALA A 137 -5.67 0.83 -12.67
CA ALA A 137 -6.76 0.07 -12.02
C ALA A 137 -7.00 0.64 -10.62
N GLU A 138 -8.23 0.61 -10.15
CA GLU A 138 -8.62 1.23 -8.88
C GLU A 138 -7.79 0.70 -7.70
N ASP A 139 -7.69 -0.65 -7.57
CA ASP A 139 -6.93 -1.28 -6.48
C ASP A 139 -5.43 -0.91 -6.53
N ALA A 140 -4.84 -0.82 -7.72
CA ALA A 140 -3.45 -0.40 -7.88
C ALA A 140 -3.26 1.08 -7.49
N SER A 141 -4.21 1.94 -7.87
CA SER A 141 -4.20 3.35 -7.48
C SER A 141 -4.33 3.51 -5.95
N ASP A 142 -5.20 2.71 -5.32
CA ASP A 142 -5.36 2.73 -3.86
C ASP A 142 -4.07 2.27 -3.18
N ALA A 143 -3.39 1.24 -3.71
CA ALA A 143 -2.10 0.78 -3.20
C ALA A 143 -1.01 1.86 -3.33
N LEU A 144 -0.94 2.56 -4.47
CA LEU A 144 -0.02 3.69 -4.65
C LEU A 144 -0.33 4.83 -3.67
N ALA A 145 -1.61 5.12 -3.42
CA ALA A 145 -2.02 6.14 -2.43
C ALA A 145 -1.53 5.78 -1.03
N ILE A 146 -1.57 4.50 -0.67
CA ILE A 146 -1.08 4.00 0.62
C ILE A 146 0.45 4.20 0.72
N ALA A 147 1.19 3.87 -0.34
CA ALA A 147 2.64 4.08 -0.39
C ALA A 147 3.00 5.57 -0.26
N ILE A 148 2.29 6.46 -0.97
CA ILE A 148 2.47 7.92 -0.88
C ILE A 148 2.17 8.41 0.54
N CYS A 149 1.11 7.90 1.18
CA CYS A 149 0.77 8.25 2.56
C CYS A 149 1.93 7.92 3.51
N HIS A 150 2.56 6.78 3.31
CA HIS A 150 3.70 6.37 4.11
C HIS A 150 4.90 7.30 3.89
N ALA A 151 5.27 7.57 2.64
CA ALA A 151 6.37 8.48 2.29
C ALA A 151 6.18 9.87 2.92
N ASN A 152 4.96 10.43 2.79
CA ASN A 152 4.62 11.74 3.35
C ASN A 152 4.71 11.74 4.89
N THR A 153 4.27 10.66 5.52
CA THR A 153 4.31 10.52 6.99
C THR A 153 5.75 10.49 7.48
N GLN A 154 6.62 9.73 6.83
CA GLN A 154 8.05 9.67 7.16
C GLN A 154 8.73 11.03 6.98
N SER A 155 8.50 11.70 5.85
CA SER A 155 9.08 13.01 5.56
C SER A 155 8.69 14.05 6.61
N ARG A 156 7.44 13.99 7.08
CA ARG A 156 6.96 14.88 8.14
C ARG A 156 7.63 14.58 9.49
N LEU A 157 7.77 13.30 9.84
CA LEU A 157 8.41 12.88 11.09
C LEU A 157 9.89 13.31 11.11
N ILE A 158 10.61 13.12 10.00
CA ILE A 158 12.00 13.54 9.86
C ILE A 158 12.13 15.06 10.08
N ARG A 159 11.28 15.85 9.42
CA ARG A 159 11.30 17.31 9.56
C ARG A 159 11.02 17.77 10.99
N LEU A 160 10.01 17.17 11.63
CA LEU A 160 9.61 17.57 12.99
C LEU A 160 10.66 17.20 14.05
N SER A 161 11.36 16.10 13.85
CA SER A 161 12.36 15.60 14.81
C SER A 161 13.76 16.19 14.61
N GLY A 162 14.02 16.86 13.47
CA GLY A 162 15.35 17.31 13.09
C GLY A 162 16.31 16.17 12.72
N ALA A 163 15.80 14.95 12.59
CA ALA A 163 16.60 13.78 12.21
C ALA A 163 16.98 13.83 10.73
N LYS A 164 18.03 13.10 10.36
CA LYS A 164 18.46 13.01 8.95
C LYS A 164 17.72 11.92 8.17
N SER A 165 17.21 10.91 8.86
CA SER A 165 16.53 9.79 8.21
C SER A 165 15.60 9.05 9.17
N PHE A 166 14.79 8.17 8.63
CA PHE A 166 13.91 7.27 9.37
C PHE A 166 14.20 5.85 8.88
N SER A 167 14.44 4.93 9.80
CA SER A 167 14.69 3.54 9.44
C SER A 167 14.30 2.62 10.60
N LYS A 168 13.65 1.52 10.31
CA LYS A 168 13.26 0.48 11.28
C LYS A 168 12.57 1.08 12.53
N LYS A 169 11.59 1.97 12.32
CA LYS A 169 10.84 2.70 13.36
C LYS A 169 11.68 3.65 14.22
N ARG A 170 12.88 3.98 13.81
CA ARG A 170 13.73 4.93 14.56
C ARG A 170 14.13 6.11 13.70
N LEU A 171 14.08 7.30 14.28
CA LEU A 171 14.65 8.51 13.69
C LEU A 171 16.16 8.46 13.83
N ARG A 172 16.90 8.84 12.78
CA ARG A 172 18.37 8.88 12.77
C ARG A 172 18.87 10.23 12.31
#